data_ab15703732fb33af3ad09ee46d1a98eb
#
_entry.id   ab15703732fb33af3ad09ee46d1a98eb
#
_cell.length_a   1.000
_cell.length_b   1.000
_cell.length_c   1.000
_cell.angle_alpha   90.00
_cell.angle_beta   90.00
_cell.angle_gamma   90.00
#
_symmetry.space_group_name_H-M   'P 1'
#
loop_
_entity.id
_entity.type
_entity.pdbx_description
1 polymer ?
#
loop_
_entity_poly.entity_id
_entity_poly.type
_entity_poly.pdbx_seq_one_letter_code
_entity_poly.pdbx_strand_id
1 'polypeptide(L)'
;PKQKAYADAFSKANLRQTICKRLGTDTILEKAHQNITEETIEQARLMPGGSEKSAPLFRWEVSGTIKGIPVTLCDATIPQSFKLAEKGKPRVHFNAGVWAHITLPSDSGMHFRLLDETSVPTPIRMEYFSKSISYENAPLEDNDLKTHCVLYRPMGTEQQPSYSFCKSLKALMKYTPGYVAVSVHGSSMDVFIRGRFLTRTLPLTQKPT
;
A
#
# COMPACT_ATOMS: atom_id res chain seq x y z
N PRO A 1 20.41 -16.94 15.34
CA PRO A 1 19.05 -17.43 15.67
C PRO A 1 18.41 -16.64 16.82
N LYS A 2 19.12 -16.43 17.96
CA LYS A 2 18.57 -15.73 19.15
C LYS A 2 18.16 -14.28 18.89
N GLN A 3 18.94 -13.51 18.12
CA GLN A 3 18.62 -12.11 17.79
C GLN A 3 17.36 -11.97 16.95
N LYS A 4 17.13 -12.89 16.00
CA LYS A 4 15.90 -12.89 15.19
C LYS A 4 14.68 -13.21 16.05
N ALA A 5 14.75 -14.22 16.90
CA ALA A 5 13.66 -14.57 17.80
C ALA A 5 13.30 -13.41 18.76
N TYR A 6 14.31 -12.70 19.26
CA TYR A 6 14.08 -11.51 20.10
C TYR A 6 13.42 -10.38 19.31
N ALA A 7 13.90 -10.08 18.11
CA ALA A 7 13.32 -9.06 17.24
C ALA A 7 11.86 -9.37 16.88
N ASP A 8 11.56 -10.63 16.56
CA ASP A 8 10.20 -11.07 16.24
C ASP A 8 9.27 -10.98 17.48
N ALA A 9 9.75 -11.37 18.65
CA ALA A 9 8.98 -11.23 19.91
C ALA A 9 8.70 -9.77 20.28
N PHE A 10 9.70 -8.91 20.12
CA PHE A 10 9.56 -7.45 20.33
C PHE A 10 8.57 -6.84 19.36
N SER A 11 8.67 -7.18 18.07
CA SER A 11 7.74 -6.72 17.03
C SER A 11 6.30 -7.12 17.35
N LYS A 12 6.09 -8.37 17.76
CA LYS A 12 4.77 -8.89 18.14
C LYS A 12 4.20 -8.19 19.36
N ALA A 13 5.01 -7.94 20.39
CA ALA A 13 4.59 -7.21 21.57
C ALA A 13 4.20 -5.76 21.22
N ASN A 14 4.99 -5.09 20.39
CA ASN A 14 4.70 -3.73 19.94
C ASN A 14 3.40 -3.66 19.10
N LEU A 15 3.19 -4.60 18.17
CA LEU A 15 1.96 -4.70 17.40
C LEU A 15 0.72 -4.88 18.30
N ARG A 16 0.81 -5.73 19.31
CA ARG A 16 -0.28 -5.92 20.26
C ARG A 16 -0.63 -4.63 20.99
N GLN A 17 0.35 -3.91 21.48
CA GLN A 17 0.13 -2.68 22.22
C GLN A 17 -0.38 -1.52 21.37
N THR A 18 0.01 -1.45 20.10
CA THR A 18 -0.28 -0.32 19.23
C THR A 18 -1.42 -0.59 18.25
N ILE A 19 -1.25 -1.57 17.37
CA ILE A 19 -2.17 -1.83 16.27
C ILE A 19 -3.34 -2.70 16.72
N CYS A 20 -3.05 -3.85 17.35
CA CYS A 20 -4.09 -4.80 17.74
C CYS A 20 -5.10 -4.18 18.71
N LYS A 21 -4.63 -3.41 19.67
CA LYS A 21 -5.50 -2.69 20.61
C LYS A 21 -6.45 -1.71 19.91
N ARG A 22 -5.99 -1.06 18.84
CA ARG A 22 -6.81 -0.12 18.06
C ARG A 22 -7.81 -0.84 17.14
N LEU A 23 -7.43 -2.01 16.65
CA LEU A 23 -8.27 -2.82 15.77
C LEU A 23 -9.20 -3.76 16.54
N GLY A 24 -9.11 -3.81 17.88
CA GLY A 24 -9.93 -4.70 18.69
C GLY A 24 -9.65 -6.19 18.45
N THR A 25 -8.39 -6.55 18.20
CA THR A 25 -7.99 -7.93 17.89
C THR A 25 -6.72 -8.32 18.63
N ASP A 26 -6.52 -9.62 18.83
CA ASP A 26 -5.28 -10.19 19.37
C ASP A 26 -4.53 -11.07 18.35
N THR A 27 -5.11 -11.25 17.17
CA THR A 27 -4.58 -12.14 16.15
C THR A 27 -3.53 -11.41 15.31
N ILE A 28 -2.33 -11.98 15.25
CA ILE A 28 -1.22 -11.53 14.42
C ILE A 28 -0.70 -12.73 13.63
N LEU A 29 -0.73 -12.65 12.31
CA LEU A 29 -0.17 -13.65 11.42
C LEU A 29 1.24 -13.23 10.99
N GLU A 30 2.25 -13.98 11.42
CA GLU A 30 3.66 -13.59 11.19
C GLU A 30 4.14 -13.83 9.76
N LYS A 31 3.67 -14.89 9.13
CA LYS A 31 4.16 -15.37 7.82
C LYS A 31 3.06 -15.77 6.85
N ALA A 32 1.87 -15.95 7.34
CA ALA A 32 0.70 -16.23 6.52
C ALA A 32 -0.07 -14.94 6.28
N HIS A 33 -0.64 -14.82 5.12
CA HIS A 33 -1.60 -13.79 4.78
C HIS A 33 -2.91 -14.50 4.41
N GLN A 34 -4.02 -13.97 4.87
CA GLN A 34 -5.35 -14.53 4.60
C GLN A 34 -6.22 -13.54 3.83
N ASN A 35 -6.09 -12.26 4.14
CA ASN A 35 -6.98 -11.23 3.60
C ASN A 35 -6.28 -10.29 2.61
N ILE A 36 -4.95 -10.19 2.64
CA ILE A 36 -4.18 -9.44 1.64
C ILE A 36 -3.37 -10.46 0.83
N THR A 37 -3.84 -10.74 -0.37
CA THR A 37 -3.28 -11.77 -1.27
C THR A 37 -2.58 -11.11 -2.47
N GLU A 38 -1.88 -11.90 -3.27
CA GLU A 38 -1.34 -11.45 -4.56
C GLU A 38 -2.46 -10.88 -5.44
N GLU A 39 -3.62 -11.52 -5.44
CA GLU A 39 -4.79 -11.07 -6.19
C GLU A 39 -5.26 -9.68 -5.71
N THR A 40 -5.31 -9.44 -4.39
CA THR A 40 -5.62 -8.12 -3.82
C THR A 40 -4.66 -7.05 -4.36
N ILE A 41 -3.36 -7.35 -4.40
CA ILE A 41 -2.34 -6.43 -4.92
C ILE A 41 -2.51 -6.18 -6.41
N GLU A 42 -2.78 -7.23 -7.19
CA GLU A 42 -3.02 -7.11 -8.63
C GLU A 42 -4.28 -6.32 -8.96
N GLN A 43 -5.35 -6.53 -8.22
CA GLN A 43 -6.60 -5.77 -8.38
C GLN A 43 -6.43 -4.30 -8.01
N ALA A 44 -5.79 -4.01 -6.90
CA ALA A 44 -5.57 -2.64 -6.44
C ALA A 44 -4.61 -1.87 -7.36
N ARG A 45 -3.60 -2.53 -7.94
CA ARG A 45 -2.58 -1.95 -8.84
C ARG A 45 -1.95 -0.67 -8.31
N LEU A 46 -1.65 -0.63 -7.03
CA LEU A 46 -0.99 0.51 -6.39
C LEU A 46 0.51 0.56 -6.64
N MET A 47 1.09 -0.58 -6.95
CA MET A 47 2.50 -0.73 -7.30
C MET A 47 2.61 -1.58 -8.56
N PRO A 48 3.59 -1.30 -9.42
CA PRO A 48 3.89 -2.20 -10.53
C PRO A 48 4.15 -3.60 -9.99
N GLY A 49 3.45 -4.58 -10.52
CA GLY A 49 3.54 -5.99 -10.09
C GLY A 49 4.95 -6.56 -10.22
N GLY A 50 5.20 -7.63 -9.51
CA GLY A 50 6.46 -8.35 -9.56
C GLY A 50 6.75 -8.95 -10.94
N SER A 51 7.98 -9.38 -11.14
CA SER A 51 8.29 -10.25 -12.27
C SER A 51 7.65 -11.62 -12.00
N GLU A 52 7.35 -12.37 -13.06
CA GLU A 52 6.85 -13.75 -12.99
C GLU A 52 7.68 -14.70 -12.09
N LYS A 53 8.85 -14.24 -11.64
CA LYS A 53 9.80 -15.02 -10.84
C LYS A 53 9.84 -14.65 -9.36
N SER A 54 9.13 -13.64 -8.91
CA SER A 54 9.25 -13.17 -7.52
C SER A 54 7.87 -12.77 -6.98
N ALA A 55 7.33 -13.61 -6.12
CA ALA A 55 6.08 -13.33 -5.43
C ALA A 55 6.25 -12.21 -4.39
N PRO A 56 5.20 -11.42 -4.11
CA PRO A 56 5.16 -10.53 -2.97
C PRO A 56 5.39 -11.28 -1.65
N LEU A 57 6.03 -10.61 -0.70
CA LEU A 57 6.22 -11.14 0.64
C LEU A 57 5.37 -10.32 1.62
N PHE A 58 4.56 -11.02 2.39
CA PHE A 58 3.72 -10.44 3.42
C PHE A 58 4.16 -10.92 4.79
N ARG A 59 4.12 -10.01 5.76
CA ARG A 59 4.42 -10.32 7.15
C ARG A 59 3.52 -9.51 8.07
N TRP A 60 3.29 -10.03 9.26
CA TRP A 60 2.63 -9.30 10.34
C TRP A 60 1.21 -8.83 9.97
N GLU A 61 0.43 -9.71 9.34
CA GLU A 61 -0.97 -9.40 9.05
C GLU A 61 -1.76 -9.30 10.35
N VAL A 62 -2.46 -8.18 10.50
CA VAL A 62 -3.36 -7.90 11.63
C VAL A 62 -4.69 -7.45 11.06
N SER A 63 -5.75 -8.18 11.39
CA SER A 63 -7.13 -7.87 10.97
C SER A 63 -7.99 -7.54 12.17
N GLY A 64 -8.86 -6.55 12.01
CA GLY A 64 -9.81 -6.13 13.03
C GLY A 64 -10.76 -5.07 12.49
N THR A 65 -11.29 -4.22 13.35
CA THR A 65 -12.23 -3.17 12.96
C THR A 65 -11.85 -1.81 13.51
N ILE A 66 -12.12 -0.77 12.74
CA ILE A 66 -12.05 0.62 13.19
C ILE A 66 -13.45 1.22 13.03
N LYS A 67 -14.11 1.55 14.14
CA LYS A 67 -15.49 2.07 14.14
C LYS A 67 -16.47 1.18 13.35
N GLY A 68 -16.31 -0.14 13.49
CA GLY A 68 -17.14 -1.12 12.80
C GLY A 68 -16.73 -1.42 11.34
N ILE A 69 -15.74 -0.72 10.80
CA ILE A 69 -15.22 -0.95 9.44
C ILE A 69 -14.10 -1.98 9.52
N PRO A 70 -14.18 -3.11 8.79
CA PRO A 70 -13.10 -4.09 8.74
C PRO A 70 -11.83 -3.51 8.09
N VAL A 71 -10.71 -3.74 8.75
CA VAL A 71 -9.38 -3.29 8.31
C VAL A 71 -8.37 -4.41 8.49
N THR A 72 -7.60 -4.67 7.47
CA THR A 72 -6.45 -5.56 7.51
C THR A 72 -5.19 -4.79 7.16
N LEU A 73 -4.16 -4.93 7.97
CA LEU A 73 -2.86 -4.30 7.79
C LEU A 73 -1.78 -5.37 7.67
N CYS A 74 -0.81 -5.19 6.80
CA CYS A 74 0.39 -6.03 6.79
C CYS A 74 1.63 -5.26 6.36
N ASP A 75 2.81 -5.77 6.70
CA ASP A 75 4.05 -5.38 6.06
C ASP A 75 4.15 -6.14 4.74
N ALA A 76 4.20 -5.40 3.64
CA ALA A 76 4.30 -5.93 2.28
C ALA A 76 5.65 -5.56 1.66
N THR A 77 6.28 -6.51 1.00
CA THR A 77 7.45 -6.30 0.15
C THR A 77 7.11 -6.77 -1.24
N ILE A 78 6.96 -5.83 -2.17
CA ILE A 78 6.52 -6.08 -3.53
C ILE A 78 7.74 -5.98 -4.45
N PRO A 79 8.20 -7.09 -5.05
CA PRO A 79 9.29 -7.06 -5.99
C PRO A 79 8.83 -6.40 -7.30
N GLN A 80 9.67 -5.55 -7.84
CA GLN A 80 9.42 -4.84 -9.07
C GLN A 80 10.57 -5.06 -10.03
N SER A 81 10.30 -5.68 -11.16
CA SER A 81 11.28 -5.92 -12.20
C SER A 81 11.19 -4.83 -13.26
N PHE A 82 12.30 -4.15 -13.51
CA PHE A 82 12.41 -3.19 -14.60
C PHE A 82 13.30 -3.76 -15.71
N LYS A 83 12.78 -3.86 -16.90
CA LYS A 83 13.61 -3.93 -18.11
C LYS A 83 14.05 -2.50 -18.42
N LEU A 84 15.19 -2.08 -17.90
CA LEU A 84 15.85 -0.89 -18.43
C LEU A 84 16.27 -1.19 -19.85
N ALA A 85 15.88 -0.29 -20.77
CA ALA A 85 16.13 -0.41 -22.19
C ALA A 85 17.59 -0.82 -22.48
N GLU A 86 17.70 -1.71 -23.42
CA GLU A 86 18.76 -1.96 -24.37
C GLU A 86 20.02 -2.76 -24.02
N LYS A 87 20.53 -2.88 -22.82
CA LYS A 87 21.73 -3.77 -22.60
C LYS A 87 21.96 -4.25 -21.16
N GLY A 88 21.04 -4.11 -20.27
CA GLY A 88 21.26 -4.49 -18.86
C GLY A 88 20.48 -5.73 -18.41
N LYS A 89 21.03 -6.48 -17.48
CA LYS A 89 20.25 -7.48 -16.73
C LYS A 89 19.08 -6.76 -16.02
N PRO A 90 17.86 -7.32 -16.02
CA PRO A 90 16.73 -6.72 -15.32
C PRO A 90 17.11 -6.48 -13.85
N ARG A 91 16.94 -5.26 -13.37
CA ARG A 91 17.15 -4.94 -11.97
C ARG A 91 15.83 -5.15 -11.24
N VAL A 92 15.87 -5.91 -10.17
CA VAL A 92 14.73 -6.08 -9.26
C VAL A 92 14.86 -5.04 -8.17
N HIS A 93 13.85 -4.19 -8.06
CA HIS A 93 13.66 -3.29 -6.93
C HIS A 93 12.58 -3.84 -6.01
N PHE A 94 12.75 -3.62 -4.73
CA PHE A 94 11.76 -4.03 -3.73
C PHE A 94 11.06 -2.80 -3.17
N ASN A 95 9.75 -2.73 -3.34
CA ASN A 95 8.93 -1.73 -2.69
C ASN A 95 8.41 -2.32 -1.39
N ALA A 96 8.98 -1.88 -0.27
CA ALA A 96 8.61 -2.36 1.05
C ALA A 96 7.85 -1.27 1.81
N GLY A 97 6.77 -1.65 2.47
CA GLY A 97 5.92 -0.72 3.19
C GLY A 97 4.75 -1.40 3.88
N VAL A 98 3.80 -0.60 4.34
CA VAL A 98 2.54 -1.06 4.91
C VAL A 98 1.48 -1.11 3.82
N TRP A 99 0.79 -2.23 3.74
CA TRP A 99 -0.45 -2.37 2.97
C TRP A 99 -1.63 -2.39 3.92
N ALA A 100 -2.64 -1.59 3.64
CA ALA A 100 -3.91 -1.60 4.34
C ALA A 100 -5.01 -1.96 3.35
N HIS A 101 -5.80 -2.97 3.68
CA HIS A 101 -7.03 -3.35 3.00
C HIS A 101 -8.22 -3.01 3.88
N ILE A 102 -9.19 -2.29 3.36
CA ILE A 102 -10.34 -1.77 4.08
C ILE A 102 -11.60 -2.20 3.33
N THR A 103 -12.48 -2.92 4.02
CA THR A 103 -13.79 -3.29 3.46
C THR A 103 -14.80 -2.20 3.79
N LEU A 104 -15.32 -1.53 2.79
CA LEU A 104 -16.32 -0.47 2.96
C LEU A 104 -17.67 -1.07 3.34
N PRO A 105 -18.51 -0.36 4.12
CA PRO A 105 -19.81 -0.86 4.59
C PRO A 105 -20.81 -1.14 3.47
N SER A 106 -20.62 -0.50 2.32
CA SER A 106 -21.43 -0.68 1.12
C SER A 106 -20.58 -0.45 -0.11
N ASP A 107 -21.05 -0.92 -1.26
CA ASP A 107 -20.45 -0.55 -2.53
C ASP A 107 -20.54 0.96 -2.71
N SER A 108 -19.40 1.59 -2.83
CA SER A 108 -19.29 3.04 -3.04
C SER A 108 -19.68 3.47 -4.46
N GLY A 109 -19.79 2.53 -5.40
CA GLY A 109 -19.91 2.80 -6.85
C GLY A 109 -18.67 3.48 -7.43
N MET A 110 -17.62 3.69 -6.63
CA MET A 110 -16.41 4.41 -7.02
C MET A 110 -15.32 3.43 -7.43
N HIS A 111 -14.66 3.75 -8.53
CA HIS A 111 -13.51 3.02 -9.04
C HIS A 111 -12.43 4.00 -9.45
N PHE A 112 -11.41 4.18 -8.62
CA PHE A 112 -10.28 5.04 -8.97
C PHE A 112 -9.01 4.62 -8.26
N ARG A 113 -7.89 5.06 -8.80
CA ARG A 113 -6.57 4.95 -8.17
C ARG A 113 -5.95 6.32 -8.07
N LEU A 114 -5.41 6.64 -6.93
CA LEU A 114 -4.68 7.87 -6.68
C LEU A 114 -3.25 7.50 -6.29
N LEU A 115 -2.28 7.89 -7.09
CA LEU A 115 -0.90 7.46 -6.98
C LEU A 115 0.00 8.67 -6.82
N ASP A 116 0.90 8.63 -5.83
CA ASP A 116 1.94 9.65 -5.69
C ASP A 116 2.92 9.58 -6.86
N GLU A 117 2.95 10.65 -7.64
CA GLU A 117 3.70 10.74 -8.88
C GLU A 117 5.21 10.85 -8.67
N THR A 118 5.61 11.40 -7.54
CA THR A 118 7.01 11.78 -7.30
C THR A 118 7.95 10.58 -7.09
N SER A 119 7.39 9.43 -6.78
CA SER A 119 8.16 8.26 -6.33
C SER A 119 8.31 7.14 -7.35
N VAL A 120 7.62 7.21 -8.49
CA VAL A 120 7.72 6.21 -9.57
C VAL A 120 8.27 6.86 -10.83
N PRO A 121 9.37 6.35 -11.40
CA PRO A 121 9.90 6.88 -12.65
C PRO A 121 8.86 6.90 -13.77
N THR A 122 8.77 8.02 -14.47
CA THR A 122 7.75 8.26 -15.50
C THR A 122 7.60 7.14 -16.56
N PRO A 123 8.67 6.58 -17.15
CA PRO A 123 8.54 5.52 -18.15
C PRO A 123 7.86 4.27 -17.60
N ILE A 124 8.20 3.88 -16.37
CA ILE A 124 7.68 2.69 -15.70
C ILE A 124 6.21 2.89 -15.34
N ARG A 125 5.88 4.07 -14.85
CA ARG A 125 4.51 4.46 -14.53
C ARG A 125 3.63 4.39 -15.76
N MET A 126 4.02 4.99 -16.87
CA MET A 126 3.25 4.96 -18.10
C MET A 126 3.07 3.54 -18.63
N GLU A 127 4.10 2.71 -18.63
CA GLU A 127 4.01 1.33 -19.11
C GLU A 127 3.06 0.49 -18.25
N TYR A 128 3.16 0.62 -16.93
CA TYR A 128 2.38 -0.19 -15.99
C TYR A 128 0.91 0.22 -15.95
N PHE A 129 0.64 1.51 -15.87
CA PHE A 129 -0.73 2.00 -15.70
C PHE A 129 -1.50 2.11 -17.02
N SER A 130 -0.83 2.32 -18.13
CA SER A 130 -1.46 2.36 -19.46
C SER A 130 -1.91 0.99 -19.97
N LYS A 131 -1.27 -0.11 -19.54
CA LYS A 131 -1.70 -1.47 -19.86
C LYS A 131 -3.01 -1.90 -19.18
N SER A 132 -3.52 -1.10 -18.25
CA SER A 132 -4.85 -1.29 -17.71
C SER A 132 -5.87 -0.76 -18.71
N ILE A 133 -6.32 -1.61 -19.61
CA ILE A 133 -7.19 -1.29 -20.78
C ILE A 133 -8.47 -0.53 -20.37
N SER A 134 -8.83 -0.51 -19.12
CA SER A 134 -10.07 0.09 -18.59
C SER A 134 -9.88 1.37 -17.81
N TYR A 135 -8.64 1.89 -17.65
CA TYR A 135 -8.39 3.10 -16.87
C TYR A 135 -7.67 4.16 -17.69
N GLU A 136 -8.07 5.40 -17.51
CA GLU A 136 -7.44 6.59 -18.08
C GLU A 136 -6.78 7.44 -16.99
N ASN A 137 -5.74 8.18 -17.37
CA ASN A 137 -5.22 9.26 -16.54
C ASN A 137 -6.20 10.43 -16.66
N ALA A 138 -6.72 10.90 -15.53
CA ALA A 138 -7.70 11.97 -15.49
C ALA A 138 -7.20 13.17 -14.68
N PRO A 139 -7.66 14.38 -14.98
CA PRO A 139 -7.33 15.54 -14.17
C PRO A 139 -7.95 15.38 -12.78
N LEU A 140 -7.15 15.67 -11.75
CA LEU A 140 -7.60 15.70 -10.36
C LEU A 140 -8.08 17.12 -10.03
N GLU A 141 -9.29 17.24 -9.49
CA GLU A 141 -9.89 18.55 -9.17
C GLU A 141 -9.26 19.19 -7.93
N ASP A 142 -8.78 18.40 -6.96
CA ASP A 142 -8.11 18.94 -5.77
C ASP A 142 -6.74 19.59 -6.15
N ASN A 143 -6.66 20.90 -5.98
CA ASN A 143 -5.51 21.70 -6.41
C ASN A 143 -4.20 21.34 -5.69
N ASP A 144 -4.26 20.89 -4.44
CA ASP A 144 -3.06 20.54 -3.68
C ASP A 144 -2.57 19.13 -4.10
N LEU A 145 -3.50 18.18 -4.20
CA LEU A 145 -3.14 16.80 -4.55
C LEU A 145 -2.67 16.66 -5.99
N LYS A 146 -3.21 17.44 -6.94
CA LYS A 146 -2.81 17.34 -8.36
C LYS A 146 -1.33 17.65 -8.61
N THR A 147 -0.66 18.32 -7.67
CA THR A 147 0.78 18.61 -7.76
C THR A 147 1.65 17.40 -7.35
N HIS A 148 1.06 16.41 -6.69
CA HIS A 148 1.77 15.24 -6.15
C HIS A 148 1.17 13.91 -6.61
N CYS A 149 -0.11 13.89 -6.96
CA CYS A 149 -0.83 12.66 -7.27
C CYS A 149 -1.39 12.66 -8.69
N VAL A 150 -1.43 11.47 -9.26
CA VAL A 150 -2.11 11.19 -10.54
C VAL A 150 -3.36 10.38 -10.26
N LEU A 151 -4.48 10.81 -10.83
CA LEU A 151 -5.75 10.09 -10.78
C LEU A 151 -5.87 9.18 -11.99
N TYR A 152 -6.15 7.90 -11.74
CA TYR A 152 -6.58 6.92 -12.73
C TYR A 152 -8.00 6.50 -12.43
N ARG A 153 -8.88 6.55 -13.43
CA ARG A 153 -10.29 6.15 -13.33
C ARG A 153 -10.71 5.34 -14.56
N PRO A 154 -11.82 4.58 -14.49
CA PRO A 154 -12.32 3.89 -15.67
C PRO A 154 -12.58 4.86 -16.82
N MET A 155 -12.22 4.44 -18.03
CA MET A 155 -12.39 5.25 -19.24
C MET A 155 -13.86 5.66 -19.41
N GLY A 156 -14.07 6.94 -19.77
CA GLY A 156 -15.42 7.47 -20.00
C GLY A 156 -16.24 7.74 -18.76
N THR A 157 -15.63 7.69 -17.55
CA THR A 157 -16.29 8.12 -16.31
C THR A 157 -15.79 9.50 -15.87
N GLU A 158 -16.62 10.21 -15.10
CA GLU A 158 -16.25 11.49 -14.49
C GLU A 158 -15.99 11.36 -12.98
N GLN A 159 -15.65 10.14 -12.53
CA GLN A 159 -15.45 9.89 -11.11
C GLN A 159 -14.25 10.69 -10.55
N GLN A 160 -14.50 11.35 -9.44
CA GLN A 160 -13.50 12.12 -8.68
C GLN A 160 -13.55 11.71 -7.21
N PRO A 161 -12.39 11.68 -6.51
CA PRO A 161 -12.37 11.52 -5.07
C PRO A 161 -13.14 12.67 -4.40
N SER A 162 -13.93 12.37 -3.38
CA SER A 162 -14.66 13.42 -2.65
C SER A 162 -13.68 14.37 -1.92
N TYR A 163 -14.13 15.59 -1.66
CA TYR A 163 -13.35 16.57 -0.89
C TYR A 163 -12.90 16.03 0.48
N SER A 164 -13.78 15.33 1.20
CA SER A 164 -13.46 14.74 2.49
C SER A 164 -12.39 13.65 2.38
N PHE A 165 -12.43 12.85 1.32
CA PHE A 165 -11.39 11.86 1.01
C PHE A 165 -10.05 12.55 0.72
N CYS A 166 -10.01 13.54 -0.15
CA CYS A 166 -8.81 14.31 -0.47
C CYS A 166 -8.20 14.97 0.77
N LYS A 167 -9.03 15.55 1.64
CA LYS A 167 -8.59 16.12 2.91
C LYS A 167 -7.94 15.07 3.81
N SER A 168 -8.52 13.88 3.91
CA SER A 168 -7.98 12.78 4.71
C SER A 168 -6.68 12.25 4.14
N LEU A 169 -6.59 12.11 2.82
CA LEU A 169 -5.37 11.67 2.14
C LEU A 169 -4.23 12.68 2.33
N LYS A 170 -4.50 13.99 2.20
CA LYS A 170 -3.52 15.06 2.49
C LYS A 170 -3.00 14.96 3.92
N ALA A 171 -3.89 14.71 4.89
CA ALA A 171 -3.50 14.51 6.27
C ALA A 171 -2.58 13.28 6.43
N LEU A 172 -2.92 12.16 5.78
CA LEU A 172 -2.09 10.96 5.79
C LEU A 172 -0.71 11.24 5.18
N MET A 173 -0.63 11.83 4.00
CA MET A 173 0.62 12.16 3.30
C MET A 173 1.53 13.06 4.14
N LYS A 174 0.96 13.99 4.91
CA LYS A 174 1.70 14.86 5.81
C LYS A 174 2.47 14.11 6.91
N TYR A 175 1.94 12.96 7.36
CA TYR A 175 2.58 12.12 8.40
C TYR A 175 3.40 10.97 7.84
N THR A 176 3.35 10.76 6.54
CA THR A 176 4.01 9.64 5.86
C THR A 176 4.94 10.16 4.77
N PRO A 177 6.17 10.58 5.11
CA PRO A 177 7.13 10.96 4.08
C PRO A 177 7.47 9.71 3.25
N GLY A 178 7.05 9.71 2.00
CA GLY A 178 7.25 8.61 1.08
C GLY A 178 6.03 8.40 0.18
N TYR A 179 6.13 7.43 -0.70
CA TYR A 179 5.06 7.09 -1.64
C TYR A 179 3.79 6.62 -0.90
N VAL A 180 2.67 7.25 -1.21
CA VAL A 180 1.34 6.85 -0.77
C VAL A 180 0.50 6.61 -2.02
N ALA A 181 -0.15 5.47 -2.08
CA ALA A 181 -1.05 5.12 -3.16
C ALA A 181 -2.36 4.59 -2.59
N VAL A 182 -3.46 4.93 -3.22
CA VAL A 182 -4.80 4.49 -2.82
C VAL A 182 -5.56 3.98 -4.03
N SER A 183 -6.24 2.85 -3.87
CA SER A 183 -7.23 2.33 -4.81
C SER A 183 -8.58 2.22 -4.12
N VAL A 184 -9.62 2.66 -4.77
CA VAL A 184 -11.00 2.39 -4.38
C VAL A 184 -11.65 1.58 -5.49
N HIS A 185 -12.26 0.47 -5.12
CA HIS A 185 -12.87 -0.46 -6.04
C HIS A 185 -14.16 -1.04 -5.43
N GLY A 186 -15.29 -0.41 -5.73
CA GLY A 186 -16.58 -0.81 -5.19
C GLY A 186 -16.61 -0.77 -3.67
N SER A 187 -16.66 -1.92 -3.03
CA SER A 187 -16.67 -2.07 -1.57
C SER A 187 -15.27 -2.25 -0.95
N SER A 188 -14.20 -2.07 -1.72
CA SER A 188 -12.84 -2.22 -1.23
C SER A 188 -12.03 -0.95 -1.38
N MET A 189 -11.19 -0.66 -0.40
CA MET A 189 -10.18 0.39 -0.48
C MET A 189 -8.84 -0.18 -0.04
N ASP A 190 -7.84 -0.03 -0.87
CA ASP A 190 -6.46 -0.43 -0.60
C ASP A 190 -5.55 0.78 -0.52
N VAL A 191 -4.66 0.78 0.47
CA VAL A 191 -3.68 1.85 0.68
C VAL A 191 -2.29 1.23 0.83
N PHE A 192 -1.32 1.71 0.07
CA PHE A 192 0.08 1.34 0.25
C PHE A 192 0.92 2.54 0.65
N ILE A 193 1.72 2.38 1.70
CA ILE A 193 2.61 3.42 2.23
C ILE A 193 4.03 2.88 2.23
N ARG A 194 4.84 3.30 1.26
CA ARG A 194 6.24 2.86 1.12
C ARG A 194 7.11 3.43 2.24
N GLY A 195 8.06 2.62 2.69
CA GLY A 195 9.05 3.03 3.70
C GLY A 195 8.51 3.09 5.12
N ARG A 196 7.27 2.69 5.36
CA ARG A 196 6.71 2.48 6.68
C ARG A 196 6.51 1.01 6.94
N PHE A 197 6.58 0.60 8.19
CA PHE A 197 6.38 -0.77 8.63
C PHE A 197 5.55 -0.77 9.89
N LEU A 198 4.70 -1.78 10.03
CA LEU A 198 3.94 -2.02 11.26
C LEU A 198 4.89 -2.32 12.41
N THR A 199 5.98 -2.99 12.08
CA THR A 199 7.05 -3.31 13.01
C THR A 199 8.19 -2.32 12.83
N ARG A 200 8.42 -1.45 13.81
CA ARG A 200 9.69 -0.72 13.90
C ARG A 200 10.78 -1.70 14.32
N THR A 201 11.62 -2.09 13.41
CA THR A 201 12.95 -2.57 13.78
C THR A 201 13.73 -1.36 14.29
N LEU A 202 13.84 -1.23 15.60
CA LEU A 202 14.84 -0.33 16.17
C LEU A 202 16.21 -0.79 15.65
N PRO A 203 17.04 0.10 15.12
CA PRO A 203 18.40 -0.27 14.81
C PRO A 203 19.05 -0.79 16.09
N LEU A 204 19.61 -2.00 16.02
CA LEU A 204 20.28 -2.70 17.12
C LEU A 204 21.50 -1.93 17.71
N THR A 205 21.74 -0.71 17.26
CA THR A 205 22.85 0.17 17.65
C THR A 205 22.51 1.17 18.76
N GLN A 206 21.27 1.31 19.16
CA GLN A 206 20.95 2.11 20.35
C GLN A 206 20.97 1.22 21.58
N LYS A 207 22.11 1.23 22.32
CA LYS A 207 22.15 0.75 23.70
C LYS A 207 21.09 1.55 24.50
N PRO A 208 20.29 0.87 25.31
CA PRO A 208 19.43 1.60 26.26
C PRO A 208 20.35 2.39 27.21
N THR A 209 20.13 3.69 27.24
CA THR A 209 20.65 4.57 28.30
C THR A 209 19.92 4.31 29.60
#